data_aea28a6247f88b4f7cabd135d1682c2e
#
_entry.id   aea28a6247f88b4f7cabd135d1682c2e
#
_cell.length_a   1.000
_cell.length_b   1.000
_cell.length_c   1.000
_cell.angle_alpha   90.00
_cell.angle_beta   90.00
_cell.angle_gamma   90.00
#
_symmetry.space_group_name_H-M   'P 1'
#
loop_
_entity.id
_entity.type
_entity.pdbx_description
1 polymer ?
#
loop_
_entity_poly.entity_id
_entity_poly.type
_entity_poly.pdbx_seq_one_letter_code
_entity_poly.pdbx_strand_id
1 'polypeptide(L)'
;LTFLLLLFGEIMPKIYSAQKTLAFCRFSAPGIYYLEKIFRPVATVLVRSTAFLNKHFAKKSHNISVDELSHALELTDKAELSEENNILEGIIRFGGETVKEVMTSRLDMVDLDIRTPFKEVMQCIIENAYSRIPIYSGSRDNIKGVLYIKDLLPHVNKGDNFRWQSLIRPAYFVPETKMIDDLLRDFQANKIHICLLYTSPSPRDCS
;
A
#
# COMPACT_ATOMS: atom_id res chain seq x y z
N LEU A 1 -26.36 47.94 23.86
CA LEU A 1 -26.95 46.58 23.91
C LEU A 1 -25.92 45.53 23.58
N THR A 2 -25.19 45.66 22.46
CA THR A 2 -24.14 44.74 22.00
C THR A 2 -23.00 44.56 23.01
N PHE A 3 -22.53 45.63 23.64
CA PHE A 3 -21.48 45.56 24.66
C PHE A 3 -21.91 44.75 25.90
N LEU A 4 -23.14 44.94 26.38
CA LEU A 4 -23.66 44.14 27.49
C LEU A 4 -23.84 42.67 27.15
N LEU A 5 -24.28 42.35 25.92
CA LEU A 5 -24.40 40.97 25.42
C LEU A 5 -23.04 40.28 25.33
N LEU A 6 -22.02 40.96 24.80
CA LEU A 6 -20.64 40.43 24.73
C LEU A 6 -20.03 40.25 26.13
N LEU A 7 -20.24 41.24 27.03
CA LEU A 7 -19.66 41.18 28.37
C LEU A 7 -20.26 40.04 29.20
N PHE A 8 -21.58 39.95 29.27
CA PHE A 8 -22.27 38.94 30.09
C PHE A 8 -22.44 37.58 29.38
N GLY A 9 -22.57 37.56 28.05
CA GLY A 9 -22.81 36.36 27.30
C GLY A 9 -21.52 35.59 26.91
N GLU A 10 -20.41 36.30 26.77
CA GLU A 10 -19.18 35.69 26.26
C GLU A 10 -17.98 35.85 27.21
N ILE A 11 -17.65 37.09 27.61
CA ILE A 11 -16.39 37.36 28.32
C ILE A 11 -16.46 36.86 29.78
N MET A 12 -17.54 37.22 30.51
CA MET A 12 -17.69 36.82 31.90
C MET A 12 -17.72 35.29 32.14
N PRO A 13 -18.49 34.50 31.38
CA PRO A 13 -18.49 33.04 31.54
C PRO A 13 -17.13 32.40 31.24
N LYS A 14 -16.40 32.92 30.24
CA LYS A 14 -15.07 32.42 29.90
C LYS A 14 -14.04 32.69 31.01
N ILE A 15 -14.01 33.92 31.54
CA ILE A 15 -13.07 34.25 32.61
C ILE A 15 -13.40 33.47 33.90
N TYR A 16 -14.68 33.37 34.26
CA TYR A 16 -15.09 32.63 35.45
C TYR A 16 -14.81 31.14 35.36
N SER A 17 -15.03 30.50 34.19
CA SER A 17 -14.72 29.11 33.97
C SER A 17 -13.23 28.84 34.02
N ALA A 18 -12.38 29.73 33.50
CA ALA A 18 -10.93 29.62 33.54
C ALA A 18 -10.36 29.74 34.97
N GLN A 19 -10.89 30.64 35.79
CA GLN A 19 -10.36 30.87 37.13
C GLN A 19 -10.87 29.87 38.18
N LYS A 20 -12.10 29.38 38.06
CA LYS A 20 -12.74 28.47 39.03
C LYS A 20 -13.37 27.26 38.34
N THR A 21 -12.58 26.53 37.58
CA THR A 21 -13.01 25.42 36.73
C THR A 21 -13.83 24.36 37.46
N LEU A 22 -13.38 23.89 38.62
CA LEU A 22 -14.10 22.87 39.42
C LEU A 22 -15.43 23.34 39.95
N ALA A 23 -15.50 24.59 40.45
CA ALA A 23 -16.74 25.17 40.97
C ALA A 23 -17.77 25.41 39.85
N PHE A 24 -17.29 25.86 38.69
CA PHE A 24 -18.11 26.06 37.50
C PHE A 24 -18.66 24.73 36.95
N CYS A 25 -17.82 23.70 36.84
CA CYS A 25 -18.26 22.36 36.42
C CYS A 25 -19.31 21.78 37.37
N ARG A 26 -19.10 21.90 38.68
CA ARG A 26 -20.05 21.41 39.68
C ARG A 26 -21.41 22.13 39.64
N PHE A 27 -21.41 23.41 39.37
CA PHE A 27 -22.64 24.22 39.21
C PHE A 27 -23.35 23.90 37.89
N SER A 28 -22.60 23.73 36.80
CA SER A 28 -23.16 23.48 35.44
C SER A 28 -23.62 22.04 35.24
N ALA A 29 -23.04 21.07 35.95
CA ALA A 29 -23.32 19.64 35.78
C ALA A 29 -24.83 19.28 35.90
N PRO A 30 -25.59 19.72 36.89
CA PRO A 30 -27.02 19.40 36.96
C PRO A 30 -27.81 19.99 35.79
N GLY A 31 -27.48 21.20 35.36
CA GLY A 31 -28.15 21.86 34.21
C GLY A 31 -27.90 21.07 32.91
N ILE A 32 -26.68 20.68 32.66
CA ILE A 32 -26.30 19.86 31.48
C ILE A 32 -27.01 18.50 31.53
N TYR A 33 -27.06 17.86 32.69
CA TYR A 33 -27.74 16.55 32.85
C TYR A 33 -29.25 16.65 32.51
N TYR A 34 -29.95 17.67 32.96
CA TYR A 34 -31.35 17.86 32.60
C TYR A 34 -31.54 18.16 31.11
N LEU A 35 -30.69 19.01 30.53
CA LEU A 35 -30.69 19.27 29.10
C LEU A 35 -30.45 18.00 28.28
N GLU A 36 -29.45 17.21 28.64
CA GLU A 36 -29.19 15.89 27.97
C GLU A 36 -30.45 15.01 28.04
N LYS A 37 -31.07 14.88 29.20
CA LYS A 37 -32.25 14.03 29.36
C LYS A 37 -33.43 14.48 28.48
N ILE A 38 -33.62 15.79 28.30
CA ILE A 38 -34.69 16.36 27.46
C ILE A 38 -34.35 16.13 25.96
N PHE A 39 -33.10 16.34 25.56
CA PHE A 39 -32.70 16.21 24.16
C PHE A 39 -32.39 14.79 23.71
N ARG A 40 -32.18 13.84 24.63
CA ARG A 40 -31.87 12.44 24.34
C ARG A 40 -32.86 11.76 23.38
N PRO A 41 -34.20 11.92 23.52
CA PRO A 41 -35.12 11.30 22.58
C PRO A 41 -34.97 11.87 21.16
N VAL A 42 -34.75 13.20 21.04
CA VAL A 42 -34.57 13.88 19.74
C VAL A 42 -33.26 13.39 19.08
N ALA A 43 -32.18 13.34 19.84
CA ALA A 43 -30.89 12.84 19.36
C ALA A 43 -30.98 11.37 18.91
N THR A 44 -31.72 10.53 19.66
CA THR A 44 -31.93 9.11 19.31
C THR A 44 -32.68 8.95 17.99
N VAL A 45 -33.71 9.75 17.75
CA VAL A 45 -34.45 9.75 16.49
C VAL A 45 -33.57 10.18 15.33
N LEU A 46 -32.78 11.26 15.50
CA LEU A 46 -31.84 11.74 14.48
C LEU A 46 -30.76 10.70 14.15
N VAL A 47 -30.14 10.08 15.14
CA VAL A 47 -29.12 9.07 14.95
C VAL A 47 -29.71 7.81 14.26
N ARG A 48 -30.93 7.38 14.67
CA ARG A 48 -31.60 6.25 14.04
C ARG A 48 -31.98 6.54 12.59
N SER A 49 -32.48 7.74 12.28
CA SER A 49 -32.79 8.14 10.90
C SER A 49 -31.55 8.16 10.02
N THR A 50 -30.43 8.68 10.53
CA THR A 50 -29.14 8.67 9.82
C THR A 50 -28.60 7.25 9.64
N ALA A 51 -28.72 6.39 10.66
CA ALA A 51 -28.32 4.99 10.56
C ALA A 51 -29.16 4.21 9.52
N PHE A 52 -30.46 4.54 9.41
CA PHE A 52 -31.34 3.94 8.41
C PHE A 52 -30.95 4.41 6.98
N LEU A 53 -30.65 5.68 6.79
CA LEU A 53 -30.12 6.19 5.52
C LEU A 53 -28.76 5.55 5.18
N ASN A 54 -27.83 5.48 6.15
CA ASN A 54 -26.54 4.83 5.92
C ASN A 54 -26.69 3.35 5.59
N LYS A 55 -27.62 2.61 6.21
CA LYS A 55 -27.87 1.21 5.89
C LYS A 55 -28.43 1.00 4.48
N HIS A 56 -29.19 1.97 3.95
CA HIS A 56 -29.76 1.91 2.60
C HIS A 56 -28.77 2.42 1.52
N PHE A 57 -27.92 3.38 1.85
CA PHE A 57 -26.94 3.96 0.92
C PHE A 57 -25.53 3.37 1.06
N ALA A 58 -25.16 2.82 2.20
CA ALA A 58 -23.86 2.21 2.45
C ALA A 58 -23.83 0.72 2.04
N LYS A 59 -24.23 0.42 0.81
CA LYS A 59 -23.82 -0.82 0.13
C LYS A 59 -22.44 -0.67 -0.53
N LYS A 60 -21.70 0.36 -0.18
CA LYS A 60 -20.31 0.58 -0.58
C LYS A 60 -19.45 0.57 0.68
N SER A 61 -18.69 -0.49 0.82
CA SER A 61 -17.68 -0.80 1.84
C SER A 61 -17.14 0.43 2.60
N HIS A 62 -17.18 0.31 3.92
CA HIS A 62 -16.45 1.17 4.85
C HIS A 62 -14.94 0.83 4.75
N ASN A 63 -14.40 0.97 3.56
CA ASN A 63 -12.96 1.10 3.40
C ASN A 63 -12.68 2.54 3.76
N ILE A 64 -12.01 2.76 4.88
CA ILE A 64 -11.36 4.04 5.17
C ILE A 64 -10.63 4.40 3.89
N SER A 65 -11.05 5.50 3.26
CA SER A 65 -10.42 5.92 2.01
C SER A 65 -8.94 6.16 2.30
N VAL A 66 -8.07 5.68 1.42
CA VAL A 66 -6.64 5.96 1.49
C VAL A 66 -6.39 7.46 1.62
N ASP A 67 -7.25 8.28 1.01
CA ASP A 67 -7.22 9.74 1.11
C ASP A 67 -7.54 10.26 2.52
N GLU A 68 -8.51 9.67 3.24
CA GLU A 68 -8.84 10.04 4.62
C GLU A 68 -7.69 9.68 5.58
N LEU A 69 -7.01 8.55 5.33
CA LEU A 69 -5.86 8.13 6.12
C LEU A 69 -4.65 9.04 5.85
N SER A 70 -4.42 9.42 4.59
CA SER A 70 -3.37 10.39 4.20
C SER A 70 -3.58 11.76 4.85
N HIS A 71 -4.83 12.27 4.83
CA HIS A 71 -5.18 13.52 5.50
C HIS A 71 -5.01 13.46 7.02
N ALA A 72 -5.35 12.33 7.64
CA ALA A 72 -5.13 12.14 9.08
C ALA A 72 -3.64 12.13 9.44
N LEU A 73 -2.79 11.58 8.57
CA LEU A 73 -1.34 11.57 8.75
C LEU A 73 -0.73 12.96 8.60
N GLU A 74 -1.21 13.77 7.64
CA GLU A 74 -0.75 15.16 7.46
C GLU A 74 -1.04 16.06 8.67
N LEU A 75 -2.11 15.76 9.40
CA LEU A 75 -2.52 16.51 10.60
C LEU A 75 -1.78 16.08 11.88
N THR A 76 -1.04 14.99 11.82
CA THR A 76 -0.26 14.50 12.98
C THR A 76 1.10 15.21 13.02
N ASP A 77 1.44 15.79 14.15
CA ASP A 77 2.67 16.57 14.36
C ASP A 77 3.90 15.72 14.02
N LYS A 78 4.70 16.18 13.06
CA LYS A 78 5.86 15.49 12.46
C LYS A 78 7.04 15.25 13.43
N ALA A 79 6.93 15.66 14.68
CA ALA A 79 8.09 15.74 15.58
C ALA A 79 8.37 14.48 16.41
N GLU A 80 7.41 13.58 16.65
CA GLU A 80 7.61 12.46 17.59
C GLU A 80 7.61 11.04 16.97
N LEU A 81 7.21 10.86 15.70
CA LEU A 81 6.98 9.54 15.10
C LEU A 81 7.56 9.39 13.68
N SER A 82 8.78 9.87 13.44
CA SER A 82 9.33 9.94 12.07
C SER A 82 9.50 8.57 11.38
N GLU A 83 9.90 7.52 12.09
CA GLU A 83 10.07 6.17 11.52
C GLU A 83 8.73 5.45 11.32
N GLU A 84 7.84 5.54 12.29
CA GLU A 84 6.51 4.92 12.22
C GLU A 84 5.63 5.57 11.14
N ASN A 85 5.71 6.89 10.98
CA ASN A 85 5.00 7.61 9.92
C ASN A 85 5.50 7.24 8.52
N ASN A 86 6.80 7.02 8.34
CA ASN A 86 7.37 6.57 7.06
C ASN A 86 6.87 5.17 6.68
N ILE A 87 6.71 4.28 7.66
CA ILE A 87 6.14 2.94 7.44
C ILE A 87 4.67 3.03 7.04
N LEU A 88 3.88 3.86 7.75
CA LEU A 88 2.46 4.08 7.44
C LEU A 88 2.27 4.70 6.05
N GLU A 89 3.06 5.70 5.70
CA GLU A 89 3.06 6.31 4.37
C GLU A 89 3.43 5.28 3.29
N GLY A 90 4.44 4.45 3.55
CA GLY A 90 4.82 3.34 2.67
C GLY A 90 3.68 2.34 2.45
N ILE A 91 2.91 2.00 3.49
CA ILE A 91 1.75 1.10 3.39
C ILE A 91 0.62 1.74 2.58
N ILE A 92 0.36 3.02 2.78
CA ILE A 92 -0.66 3.77 2.04
C ILE A 92 -0.31 3.83 0.56
N ARG A 93 0.93 4.18 0.22
CA ARG A 93 1.42 4.21 -1.16
C ARG A 93 1.33 2.84 -1.82
N PHE A 94 1.74 1.79 -1.12
CA PHE A 94 1.70 0.42 -1.61
C PHE A 94 0.30 -0.01 -2.09
N GLY A 95 -0.77 0.41 -1.41
CA GLY A 95 -2.14 0.09 -1.80
C GLY A 95 -2.64 0.84 -3.04
N GLY A 96 -1.99 1.94 -3.42
CA GLY A 96 -2.39 2.80 -4.54
C GLY A 96 -1.51 2.70 -5.78
N GLU A 97 -0.35 2.02 -5.70
CA GLU A 97 0.62 1.94 -6.80
C GLU A 97 0.36 0.77 -7.76
N THR A 98 0.69 0.99 -9.03
CA THR A 98 0.65 -0.04 -10.06
C THR A 98 2.00 -0.73 -10.20
N VAL A 99 2.01 -1.93 -10.79
CA VAL A 99 3.24 -2.68 -11.05
C VAL A 99 4.22 -1.88 -11.92
N LYS A 100 3.72 -1.04 -12.82
CA LYS A 100 4.55 -0.16 -13.67
C LYS A 100 5.38 0.83 -12.88
N GLU A 101 4.86 1.33 -11.76
CA GLU A 101 5.53 2.36 -10.94
C GLU A 101 6.71 1.81 -10.13
N VAL A 102 6.71 0.50 -9.84
CA VAL A 102 7.75 -0.17 -9.05
C VAL A 102 8.62 -1.14 -9.85
N MET A 103 8.36 -1.28 -11.15
CA MET A 103 9.13 -2.20 -12.00
C MET A 103 10.58 -1.77 -12.15
N THR A 104 11.45 -2.76 -12.27
CA THR A 104 12.83 -2.54 -12.73
C THR A 104 12.84 -2.39 -14.25
N SER A 105 13.54 -1.37 -14.74
CA SER A 105 13.70 -1.14 -16.18
C SER A 105 14.39 -2.35 -16.83
N ARG A 106 13.99 -2.64 -18.07
CA ARG A 106 14.62 -3.69 -18.90
C ARG A 106 16.14 -3.46 -19.09
N LEU A 107 16.58 -2.21 -19.06
CA LEU A 107 18.01 -1.87 -19.23
C LEU A 107 18.84 -2.23 -17.99
N ASP A 108 18.20 -2.23 -16.83
CA ASP A 108 18.82 -2.50 -15.53
C ASP A 108 18.63 -3.97 -15.09
N MET A 109 17.88 -4.74 -15.87
CA MET A 109 17.61 -6.14 -15.57
C MET A 109 18.80 -7.02 -15.97
N VAL A 110 19.25 -7.86 -15.05
CA VAL A 110 20.23 -8.93 -15.35
C VAL A 110 19.50 -10.12 -15.93
N ASP A 111 19.81 -10.47 -17.15
CA ASP A 111 19.24 -11.58 -17.90
C ASP A 111 20.34 -12.44 -18.58
N LEU A 112 20.04 -13.67 -18.97
CA LEU A 112 20.96 -14.58 -19.63
C LEU A 112 20.34 -15.18 -20.88
N ASP A 113 21.17 -15.36 -21.92
CA ASP A 113 20.76 -16.14 -23.12
C ASP A 113 20.74 -17.64 -22.78
N ILE A 114 19.73 -18.35 -23.27
CA ILE A 114 19.60 -19.81 -23.11
C ILE A 114 20.79 -20.60 -23.64
N ARG A 115 21.57 -20.01 -24.54
CA ARG A 115 22.76 -20.58 -25.13
C ARG A 115 24.03 -20.39 -24.30
N THR A 116 23.96 -19.57 -23.24
CA THR A 116 25.13 -19.28 -22.39
C THR A 116 25.69 -20.54 -21.76
N PRO A 117 27.02 -20.79 -21.84
CA PRO A 117 27.68 -21.91 -21.20
C PRO A 117 27.49 -21.89 -19.67
N PHE A 118 27.44 -23.07 -19.05
CA PHE A 118 27.18 -23.18 -17.61
C PHE A 118 28.19 -22.42 -16.74
N LYS A 119 29.46 -22.37 -17.15
CA LYS A 119 30.49 -21.62 -16.44
C LYS A 119 30.21 -20.13 -16.40
N GLU A 120 29.76 -19.53 -17.50
CA GLU A 120 29.41 -18.11 -17.58
C GLU A 120 28.12 -17.81 -16.78
N VAL A 121 27.17 -18.75 -16.77
CA VAL A 121 25.99 -18.65 -15.91
C VAL A 121 26.37 -18.55 -14.43
N MET A 122 27.30 -19.44 -13.99
CA MET A 122 27.80 -19.41 -12.62
C MET A 122 28.55 -18.12 -12.28
N GLN A 123 29.35 -17.62 -13.22
CA GLN A 123 30.07 -16.36 -13.06
C GLN A 123 29.08 -15.19 -12.91
N CYS A 124 28.08 -15.09 -13.77
CA CYS A 124 27.04 -14.07 -13.70
C CYS A 124 26.29 -14.10 -12.35
N ILE A 125 26.02 -15.29 -11.81
CA ILE A 125 25.37 -15.46 -10.51
C ILE A 125 26.24 -14.91 -9.37
N ILE A 126 27.54 -15.21 -9.41
CA ILE A 126 28.50 -14.78 -8.37
C ILE A 126 28.66 -13.24 -8.39
N GLU A 127 28.74 -12.65 -9.58
CA GLU A 127 28.92 -11.22 -9.77
C GLU A 127 27.69 -10.39 -9.36
N ASN A 128 26.49 -10.87 -9.67
CA ASN A 128 25.27 -10.09 -9.49
C ASN A 128 24.49 -10.49 -8.23
N ALA A 129 24.72 -11.65 -7.65
CA ALA A 129 24.08 -12.14 -6.42
C ALA A 129 22.53 -12.19 -6.44
N TYR A 130 21.89 -12.21 -7.60
CA TYR A 130 20.44 -12.32 -7.72
C TYR A 130 19.98 -13.76 -7.54
N SER A 131 18.91 -13.98 -6.80
CA SER A 131 18.34 -15.32 -6.56
C SER A 131 17.56 -15.89 -7.75
N ARG A 132 17.15 -15.04 -8.69
CA ARG A 132 16.32 -15.42 -9.85
C ARG A 132 16.72 -14.58 -11.05
N ILE A 133 17.00 -15.23 -12.16
CA ILE A 133 17.49 -14.58 -13.38
C ILE A 133 16.56 -14.96 -14.53
N PRO A 134 15.97 -14.02 -15.25
CA PRO A 134 15.23 -14.27 -16.48
C PRO A 134 16.12 -14.82 -17.59
N ILE A 135 15.60 -15.78 -18.33
CA ILE A 135 16.31 -16.43 -19.44
C ILE A 135 15.59 -16.11 -20.74
N TYR A 136 16.32 -15.56 -21.68
CA TYR A 136 15.81 -15.25 -23.02
C TYR A 136 16.43 -16.12 -24.11
N SER A 137 15.86 -16.09 -25.31
CA SER A 137 16.40 -16.81 -26.48
C SER A 137 16.45 -15.89 -27.69
N GLY A 138 17.65 -15.51 -28.10
CA GLY A 138 17.92 -14.65 -29.25
C GLY A 138 17.64 -13.17 -28.99
N SER A 139 16.41 -12.80 -28.70
CA SER A 139 16.04 -11.44 -28.28
C SER A 139 15.63 -11.41 -26.82
N ARG A 140 15.94 -10.33 -26.11
CA ARG A 140 15.48 -10.07 -24.74
C ARG A 140 13.95 -10.00 -24.61
N ASP A 141 13.24 -9.83 -25.72
CA ASP A 141 11.77 -9.89 -25.74
C ASP A 141 11.23 -11.32 -25.69
N ASN A 142 12.06 -12.32 -26.04
CA ASN A 142 11.67 -13.70 -26.08
C ASN A 142 12.10 -14.43 -24.81
N ILE A 143 11.45 -14.14 -23.70
CA ILE A 143 11.74 -14.80 -22.43
C ILE A 143 11.22 -16.24 -22.44
N LYS A 144 12.10 -17.18 -22.13
CA LYS A 144 11.79 -18.62 -22.03
C LYS A 144 11.38 -19.05 -20.63
N GLY A 145 11.81 -18.30 -19.62
CA GLY A 145 11.49 -18.60 -18.24
C GLY A 145 12.41 -17.90 -17.26
N VAL A 146 12.42 -18.39 -16.03
CA VAL A 146 13.26 -17.88 -14.94
C VAL A 146 14.09 -19.00 -14.36
N LEU A 147 15.39 -18.75 -14.21
CA LEU A 147 16.32 -19.65 -13.56
C LEU A 147 16.40 -19.29 -12.06
N TYR A 148 16.18 -20.28 -11.21
CA TYR A 148 16.32 -20.14 -9.77
C TYR A 148 17.69 -20.66 -9.34
N ILE A 149 18.49 -19.81 -8.70
CA ILE A 149 19.85 -20.18 -8.26
C ILE A 149 19.83 -21.36 -7.30
N LYS A 150 18.83 -21.45 -6.43
CA LYS A 150 18.69 -22.59 -5.52
C LYS A 150 18.62 -23.95 -6.20
N ASP A 151 18.09 -23.99 -7.42
CA ASP A 151 17.97 -25.23 -8.20
C ASP A 151 19.31 -25.63 -8.85
N LEU A 152 20.24 -24.67 -8.98
CA LEU A 152 21.61 -24.92 -9.45
C LEU A 152 22.55 -25.40 -8.34
N LEU A 153 22.28 -25.11 -7.07
CA LEU A 153 23.16 -25.45 -5.95
C LEU A 153 23.59 -26.91 -5.92
N PRO A 154 22.72 -27.93 -6.18
CA PRO A 154 23.13 -29.33 -6.22
C PRO A 154 24.05 -29.67 -7.39
N HIS A 155 24.19 -28.75 -8.36
CA HIS A 155 24.87 -28.98 -9.63
C HIS A 155 26.15 -28.14 -9.81
N VAL A 156 26.55 -27.36 -8.80
CA VAL A 156 27.72 -26.46 -8.86
C VAL A 156 29.02 -27.17 -9.27
N ASN A 157 29.20 -28.42 -8.84
CA ASN A 157 30.40 -29.20 -9.15
C ASN A 157 30.35 -29.97 -10.48
N LYS A 158 29.26 -29.76 -11.28
CA LYS A 158 29.15 -30.36 -12.59
C LYS A 158 29.93 -29.54 -13.61
N GLY A 159 30.62 -30.25 -14.54
CA GLY A 159 31.40 -29.60 -15.60
C GLY A 159 30.55 -28.84 -16.62
N ASP A 160 31.21 -28.16 -17.55
CA ASP A 160 30.62 -27.28 -18.56
C ASP A 160 29.54 -27.92 -19.45
N ASN A 161 29.51 -29.24 -19.53
CA ASN A 161 28.52 -30.01 -20.29
C ASN A 161 27.16 -30.17 -19.60
N PHE A 162 26.98 -29.56 -18.41
CA PHE A 162 25.71 -29.63 -17.68
C PHE A 162 24.62 -28.85 -18.39
N ARG A 163 23.52 -29.54 -18.72
CA ARG A 163 22.34 -28.91 -19.36
C ARG A 163 21.46 -28.17 -18.29
N TRP A 164 21.90 -27.00 -17.88
CA TRP A 164 21.18 -26.18 -16.91
C TRP A 164 19.82 -25.69 -17.43
N GLN A 165 19.59 -25.70 -18.74
CA GLN A 165 18.33 -25.30 -19.37
C GLN A 165 17.12 -26.12 -18.89
N SER A 166 17.36 -27.35 -18.43
CA SER A 166 16.28 -28.18 -17.84
C SER A 166 15.74 -27.68 -16.51
N LEU A 167 16.44 -26.77 -15.87
CA LEU A 167 16.07 -26.17 -14.60
C LEU A 167 15.25 -24.85 -14.74
N ILE A 168 15.07 -24.39 -15.98
CA ILE A 168 14.30 -23.17 -16.26
C ILE A 168 12.83 -23.41 -15.91
N ARG A 169 12.29 -22.54 -15.07
CA ARG A 169 10.86 -22.54 -14.69
C ARG A 169 10.08 -21.59 -15.58
N PRO A 170 8.78 -21.82 -15.82
CA PRO A 170 7.95 -20.91 -16.58
C PRO A 170 7.91 -19.53 -15.90
N ALA A 171 7.99 -18.47 -16.71
CA ALA A 171 7.86 -17.12 -16.23
C ALA A 171 6.38 -16.77 -15.96
N TYR A 172 6.14 -16.00 -14.91
CA TYR A 172 4.82 -15.43 -14.60
C TYR A 172 4.72 -14.02 -15.16
N PHE A 173 3.73 -13.79 -16.01
CA PHE A 173 3.53 -12.51 -16.67
C PHE A 173 2.32 -11.80 -16.12
N VAL A 174 2.44 -10.48 -15.96
CA VAL A 174 1.37 -9.61 -15.48
C VAL A 174 1.25 -8.34 -16.33
N PRO A 175 0.06 -7.73 -16.44
CA PRO A 175 -0.10 -6.44 -17.10
C PRO A 175 0.49 -5.30 -16.27
N GLU A 176 0.99 -4.26 -16.92
CA GLU A 176 1.55 -3.05 -16.29
C GLU A 176 0.57 -2.35 -15.33
N THR A 177 -0.73 -2.43 -15.64
CA THR A 177 -1.80 -1.75 -14.90
C THR A 177 -2.27 -2.50 -13.66
N LYS A 178 -1.69 -3.68 -13.37
CA LYS A 178 -2.07 -4.45 -12.19
C LYS A 178 -1.65 -3.72 -10.92
N MET A 179 -2.53 -3.72 -9.91
CA MET A 179 -2.21 -3.14 -8.60
C MET A 179 -1.23 -4.02 -7.84
N ILE A 180 -0.34 -3.40 -7.07
CA ILE A 180 0.72 -4.11 -6.34
C ILE A 180 0.15 -5.02 -5.24
N ASP A 181 -0.91 -4.61 -4.56
CA ASP A 181 -1.57 -5.41 -3.54
C ASP A 181 -2.18 -6.71 -4.11
N ASP A 182 -2.80 -6.64 -5.30
CA ASP A 182 -3.30 -7.80 -6.01
C ASP A 182 -2.16 -8.71 -6.50
N LEU A 183 -1.05 -8.12 -6.96
CA LEU A 183 0.15 -8.86 -7.34
C LEU A 183 0.76 -9.60 -6.14
N LEU A 184 0.80 -8.96 -4.97
CA LEU A 184 1.30 -9.58 -3.75
C LEU A 184 0.45 -10.79 -3.33
N ARG A 185 -0.88 -10.69 -3.45
CA ARG A 185 -1.79 -11.81 -3.20
C ARG A 185 -1.53 -12.97 -4.16
N ASP A 186 -1.31 -12.66 -5.45
CA ASP A 186 -0.95 -13.69 -6.44
C ASP A 186 0.38 -14.36 -6.12
N PHE A 187 1.38 -13.58 -5.70
CA PHE A 187 2.68 -14.12 -5.30
C PHE A 187 2.56 -15.08 -4.12
N GLN A 188 1.75 -14.72 -3.12
CA GLN A 188 1.50 -15.57 -1.95
C GLN A 188 0.72 -16.85 -2.34
N ALA A 189 -0.33 -16.72 -3.15
CA ALA A 189 -1.16 -17.83 -3.58
C ALA A 189 -0.39 -18.84 -4.45
N ASN A 190 0.41 -18.34 -5.41
CA ASN A 190 1.16 -19.17 -6.36
C ASN A 190 2.58 -19.50 -5.89
N LYS A 191 3.01 -18.97 -4.73
CA LYS A 191 4.39 -19.12 -4.19
C LYS A 191 5.46 -18.66 -5.20
N ILE A 192 5.16 -17.57 -5.91
CA ILE A 192 6.04 -16.94 -6.89
C ILE A 192 6.66 -15.69 -6.25
N HIS A 193 7.84 -15.30 -6.67
CA HIS A 193 8.57 -14.16 -6.12
C HIS A 193 9.20 -13.28 -7.21
N ILE A 194 8.82 -13.47 -8.45
CA ILE A 194 9.22 -12.67 -9.61
C ILE A 194 8.13 -12.75 -10.67
N CYS A 195 7.84 -11.64 -11.30
CA CYS A 195 6.99 -11.59 -12.48
C CYS A 195 7.66 -10.75 -13.56
N LEU A 196 7.21 -10.91 -14.77
CA LEU A 196 7.58 -10.09 -15.92
C LEU A 196 6.34 -9.36 -16.41
N LEU A 197 6.54 -8.16 -16.96
CA LEU A 197 5.41 -7.40 -17.49
C LEU A 197 5.18 -7.75 -18.94
N TYR A 198 3.90 -7.87 -19.32
CA TYR A 198 3.52 -7.78 -20.70
C TYR A 198 3.71 -6.32 -21.15
N THR A 199 4.62 -6.10 -22.10
CA THR A 199 4.52 -4.90 -22.90
C THR A 199 3.42 -5.14 -23.91
N SER A 200 2.33 -4.37 -23.88
CA SER A 200 1.36 -4.42 -24.99
C SER A 200 2.10 -4.09 -26.28
N PRO A 201 1.92 -4.86 -27.37
CA PRO A 201 2.53 -4.50 -28.64
C PRO A 201 2.11 -3.06 -28.97
N SER A 202 3.11 -2.20 -29.17
CA SER A 202 2.85 -0.84 -29.62
C SER A 202 2.07 -0.92 -30.93
N PRO A 203 1.06 -0.06 -31.17
CA PRO A 203 0.36 -0.02 -32.46
C PRO A 203 1.27 0.17 -33.68
N ARG A 204 2.57 0.46 -33.43
CA ARG A 204 3.60 0.61 -34.48
C ARG A 204 4.27 -0.70 -34.91
N ASP A 205 4.05 -1.79 -34.19
CA ASP A 205 4.66 -3.11 -34.49
C ASP A 205 3.74 -3.99 -35.33
N CYS A 206 2.60 -3.45 -35.79
CA CYS A 206 1.62 -4.12 -36.67
C CYS A 206 1.68 -3.63 -38.12
N SER A 207 2.86 -3.21 -38.62
CA SER A 207 3.05 -2.82 -40.02
C SER A 207 4.08 -3.71 -40.70
#